data_11d7e7480cccf4638fc88890831b0c68
#
_entry.id   11d7e7480cccf4638fc88890831b0c68
#
_cell.length_a   1.000
_cell.length_b   1.000
_cell.length_c   1.000
_cell.angle_alpha   90.00
_cell.angle_beta   90.00
_cell.angle_gamma   90.00
#
_symmetry.space_group_name_H-M   'P 1'
#
loop_
_entity.id
_entity.type
_entity.pdbx_description
1 polymer ?
#
loop_
_entity_poly.entity_id
_entity_poly.type
_entity_poly.pdbx_seq_one_letter_code
_entity_poly.pdbx_strand_id
1 'polypeptide(L)'
;PWFNYDNTVNKRDSIQFTNSRLSVISGSFFSRTTNPDQAIRDSAVSTSALSWQMRHFQEIDDAYGTYYKPYEAGGVFDGTEAVECSNGQVLKASRYNVQPTQNFLQTIKVEAESILTQDSIAYAEDPLTVCDVATDNPFFGKISGNSFVEIVPENTSVNPIVMFGIPDVLSNVPYDVYVVTAPVIASDTLAAADKRLPIRIQVKLGYNDQNGKNTLKQISGYFVSTPDVVDTILVAEKFQFPTCSYGLSDHQVQIQLLSRVTSGNLTKWTRTMRIDCFILKPRYEATEEAAKNLSNN
;
A
#
# COMPACT_ATOMS: atom_id res chain seq x y z
N PRO A 1 15.37 -7.70 12.29
CA PRO A 1 14.98 -8.32 11.04
C PRO A 1 13.46 -8.31 10.91
N TRP A 2 13.01 -7.93 9.70
CA TRP A 2 11.62 -7.58 9.43
C TRP A 2 10.71 -8.78 9.09
N PHE A 3 11.26 -10.00 9.05
CA PHE A 3 10.56 -11.20 8.58
C PHE A 3 11.11 -12.48 9.24
N ASN A 4 11.26 -12.49 10.55
CA ASN A 4 11.96 -13.58 11.20
C ASN A 4 11.08 -14.71 11.68
N TYR A 5 9.79 -14.47 11.95
CA TYR A 5 8.96 -15.46 12.61
C TYR A 5 7.59 -15.56 11.99
N ASP A 6 7.18 -16.78 11.76
CA ASP A 6 5.78 -17.15 11.63
C ASP A 6 5.18 -17.21 13.03
N ASN A 7 4.32 -16.24 13.33
CA ASN A 7 3.72 -16.12 14.66
C ASN A 7 2.71 -17.23 14.96
N THR A 8 2.24 -17.98 13.94
CA THR A 8 1.29 -19.09 14.14
C THR A 8 1.98 -20.34 14.70
N VAL A 9 3.27 -20.52 14.38
CA VAL A 9 4.04 -21.71 14.76
C VAL A 9 5.30 -21.38 15.56
N ASN A 10 5.46 -20.13 15.95
CA ASN A 10 6.60 -19.62 16.73
C ASN A 10 7.98 -20.01 16.15
N LYS A 11 8.11 -19.93 14.85
CA LYS A 11 9.38 -20.15 14.15
C LYS A 11 9.55 -19.15 13.02
N ARG A 12 10.78 -19.10 12.50
CA ARG A 12 11.12 -18.20 11.40
C ARG A 12 10.21 -18.45 10.21
N ASP A 13 9.62 -17.38 9.72
CA ASP A 13 8.85 -17.40 8.48
C ASP A 13 9.78 -17.61 7.28
N SER A 14 9.89 -18.87 6.85
CA SER A 14 10.75 -19.25 5.74
C SER A 14 10.22 -18.75 4.40
N ILE A 15 8.91 -18.58 4.25
CA ILE A 15 8.29 -18.09 3.01
C ILE A 15 8.59 -16.61 2.86
N GLN A 16 8.31 -15.79 3.87
CA GLN A 16 8.61 -14.37 3.84
C GLN A 16 10.11 -14.10 3.66
N PHE A 17 10.97 -14.86 4.33
CA PHE A 17 12.40 -14.76 4.16
C PHE A 17 12.82 -15.08 2.72
N THR A 18 12.27 -16.15 2.14
CA THR A 18 12.56 -16.55 0.76
C THR A 18 12.05 -15.51 -0.22
N ASN A 19 10.84 -15.00 -0.05
CA ASN A 19 10.26 -13.98 -0.92
C ASN A 19 11.08 -12.68 -0.89
N SER A 20 11.48 -12.23 0.29
CA SER A 20 12.33 -11.04 0.43
C SER A 20 13.68 -11.24 -0.25
N ARG A 21 14.30 -12.43 -0.10
CA ARG A 21 15.55 -12.76 -0.78
C ARG A 21 15.40 -12.80 -2.30
N LEU A 22 14.31 -13.37 -2.81
CA LEU A 22 14.01 -13.41 -4.24
C LEU A 22 13.78 -12.00 -4.79
N SER A 23 13.11 -11.12 -4.03
CA SER A 23 12.91 -9.71 -4.40
C SER A 23 14.23 -8.96 -4.52
N VAL A 24 15.19 -9.19 -3.61
CA VAL A 24 16.54 -8.61 -3.72
C VAL A 24 17.25 -9.11 -4.96
N ILE A 25 17.20 -10.42 -5.25
CA ILE A 25 17.85 -11.01 -6.42
C ILE A 25 17.22 -10.49 -7.71
N SER A 26 15.88 -10.54 -7.83
CA SER A 26 15.18 -10.06 -9.02
C SER A 26 15.33 -8.55 -9.22
N GLY A 27 15.40 -7.79 -8.12
CA GLY A 27 15.68 -6.37 -8.14
C GLY A 27 17.09 -5.99 -8.61
N SER A 28 17.99 -6.97 -8.72
CA SER A 28 19.36 -6.78 -9.21
C SER A 28 19.51 -6.95 -10.73
N PHE A 29 18.41 -7.20 -11.45
CA PHE A 29 18.36 -7.16 -12.91
C PHE A 29 17.83 -5.79 -13.37
N PHE A 30 18.56 -5.16 -14.30
CA PHE A 30 18.24 -3.82 -14.76
C PHE A 30 18.05 -3.79 -16.26
N SER A 31 17.04 -3.04 -16.71
CA SER A 31 16.82 -2.73 -18.10
C SER A 31 17.42 -1.35 -18.42
N ARG A 32 18.12 -1.25 -19.56
CA ARG A 32 18.55 0.01 -20.16
C ARG A 32 17.56 0.49 -21.22
N THR A 33 16.29 0.17 -21.09
CA THR A 33 15.28 0.59 -22.08
C THR A 33 15.26 2.10 -22.17
N THR A 34 15.43 2.61 -23.37
CA THR A 34 15.35 4.03 -23.68
C THR A 34 13.91 4.49 -23.50
N ASN A 35 13.61 5.13 -22.39
CA ASN A 35 12.36 5.86 -22.23
C ASN A 35 12.45 7.15 -23.06
N PRO A 36 11.41 7.56 -23.80
CA PRO A 36 11.37 8.83 -24.51
C PRO A 36 11.50 10.05 -23.60
N ASP A 37 11.19 9.92 -22.32
CA ASP A 37 11.39 10.98 -21.32
C ASP A 37 12.89 11.20 -21.06
N GLN A 38 13.34 12.46 -21.25
CA GLN A 38 14.74 12.84 -21.06
C GLN A 38 15.23 12.58 -19.63
N ALA A 39 14.37 12.74 -18.63
CA ALA A 39 14.71 12.54 -17.22
C ALA A 39 15.01 11.07 -16.89
N ILE A 40 14.44 10.14 -17.66
CA ILE A 40 14.56 8.69 -17.44
C ILE A 40 15.68 8.08 -18.32
N ARG A 41 16.21 8.79 -19.31
CA ARG A 41 17.27 8.26 -20.21
C ARG A 41 18.57 7.87 -19.50
N ASP A 42 18.93 8.62 -18.45
CA ASP A 42 20.14 8.39 -17.65
C ASP A 42 19.84 7.56 -16.41
N SER A 43 18.85 6.65 -16.49
CA SER A 43 18.41 5.84 -15.38
C SER A 43 18.50 4.34 -15.69
N ALA A 44 18.55 3.53 -14.65
CA ALA A 44 18.40 2.09 -14.71
C ALA A 44 17.11 1.69 -14.01
N VAL A 45 16.28 0.86 -14.65
CA VAL A 45 15.02 0.38 -14.11
C VAL A 45 15.13 -1.07 -13.68
N SER A 46 14.86 -1.36 -12.42
CA SER A 46 14.86 -2.73 -11.90
C SER A 46 13.68 -3.51 -12.47
N THR A 47 13.96 -4.75 -12.92
CA THR A 47 12.91 -5.67 -13.40
C THR A 47 11.94 -6.09 -12.31
N SER A 48 12.35 -6.06 -11.04
CA SER A 48 11.49 -6.32 -9.89
C SER A 48 10.40 -5.25 -9.76
N ALA A 49 10.73 -3.98 -9.95
CA ALA A 49 9.78 -2.88 -9.93
C ALA A 49 8.76 -3.01 -11.05
N LEU A 50 9.21 -3.29 -12.29
CA LEU A 50 8.30 -3.53 -13.42
C LEU A 50 7.33 -4.68 -13.12
N SER A 51 7.84 -5.80 -12.57
CA SER A 51 7.00 -6.94 -12.21
C SER A 51 6.00 -6.62 -11.10
N TRP A 52 6.39 -5.80 -10.12
CA TRP A 52 5.51 -5.35 -9.04
C TRP A 52 4.43 -4.41 -9.55
N GLN A 53 4.78 -3.43 -10.37
CA GLN A 53 3.84 -2.50 -11.02
C GLN A 53 2.80 -3.23 -11.86
N MET A 54 3.21 -4.25 -12.63
CA MET A 54 2.27 -5.07 -13.40
C MET A 54 1.30 -5.87 -12.54
N ARG A 55 1.67 -6.20 -11.29
CA ARG A 55 0.81 -6.95 -10.36
C ARG A 55 -0.13 -6.07 -9.56
N HIS A 56 0.28 -4.85 -9.25
CA HIS A 56 -0.40 -4.04 -8.25
C HIS A 56 -1.05 -2.77 -8.81
N PHE A 57 -0.79 -2.30 -9.96
CA PHE A 57 -1.45 -1.18 -10.61
C PHE A 57 -0.52 -0.50 -11.60
N GLN A 58 -1.04 -0.21 -12.73
CA GLN A 58 -0.48 0.35 -13.93
C GLN A 58 0.14 1.77 -13.78
N GLU A 59 0.21 2.33 -12.60
CA GLU A 59 0.84 3.62 -12.36
C GLU A 59 2.28 3.42 -11.92
N ILE A 60 3.18 3.93 -12.73
CA ILE A 60 4.61 4.07 -12.40
C ILE A 60 4.72 5.19 -11.38
N ASP A 61 4.75 4.84 -10.09
CA ASP A 61 5.29 5.75 -9.10
C ASP A 61 6.81 5.80 -9.32
N ASP A 62 7.30 6.92 -9.85
CA ASP A 62 8.72 7.14 -10.19
C ASP A 62 9.68 6.90 -9.01
N ALA A 63 9.17 6.77 -7.80
CA ALA A 63 9.94 6.50 -6.59
C ALA A 63 10.48 5.06 -6.51
N TYR A 64 9.89 4.09 -7.24
CA TYR A 64 10.20 2.68 -7.06
C TYR A 64 10.83 2.04 -8.30
N GLY A 65 12.03 1.51 -8.11
CA GLY A 65 12.75 0.71 -9.11
C GLY A 65 13.39 1.50 -10.23
N THR A 66 13.27 2.83 -10.27
CA THR A 66 14.02 3.69 -11.15
C THR A 66 15.18 4.33 -10.39
N TYR A 67 16.40 4.08 -10.87
CA TYR A 67 17.64 4.60 -10.28
C TYR A 67 18.22 5.63 -11.21
N TYR A 68 18.13 6.90 -10.80
CA TYR A 68 18.69 8.03 -11.56
C TYR A 68 20.19 8.08 -11.34
N LYS A 69 20.94 8.47 -12.41
CA LYS A 69 22.39 8.64 -12.38
C LYS A 69 23.12 7.44 -11.73
N PRO A 70 22.87 6.23 -12.25
CA PRO A 70 23.24 5.00 -11.56
C PRO A 70 24.74 4.80 -11.37
N TYR A 71 25.58 5.44 -12.17
CA TYR A 71 27.05 5.36 -12.11
C TYR A 71 27.71 6.50 -11.34
N GLU A 72 26.97 7.54 -10.93
CA GLU A 72 27.51 8.63 -10.13
C GLU A 72 27.80 8.17 -8.70
N ALA A 73 28.58 8.96 -7.96
CA ALA A 73 28.90 8.66 -6.56
C ALA A 73 27.63 8.46 -5.71
N GLY A 74 27.52 7.31 -5.05
CA GLY A 74 26.31 6.90 -4.31
C GLY A 74 25.21 6.25 -5.16
N GLY A 75 25.36 6.22 -6.49
CA GLY A 75 24.42 5.56 -7.39
C GLY A 75 24.47 4.02 -7.25
N VAL A 76 23.44 3.33 -7.78
CA VAL A 76 23.31 1.88 -7.67
C VAL A 76 24.50 1.10 -8.24
N PHE A 77 25.17 1.65 -9.24
CA PHE A 77 26.36 1.05 -9.88
C PHE A 77 27.67 1.73 -9.50
N ASP A 78 27.66 2.61 -8.51
CA ASP A 78 28.87 3.25 -7.98
C ASP A 78 29.85 2.19 -7.44
N GLY A 79 31.10 2.26 -7.90
CA GLY A 79 32.17 1.33 -7.49
C GLY A 79 32.01 -0.10 -8.03
N THR A 80 31.19 -0.32 -9.05
CA THR A 80 31.07 -1.62 -9.72
C THR A 80 32.10 -1.80 -10.84
N GLU A 81 32.50 -3.05 -11.08
CA GLU A 81 33.31 -3.48 -12.22
C GLU A 81 32.42 -4.16 -13.27
N ALA A 82 32.43 -3.65 -14.50
CA ALA A 82 31.64 -4.22 -15.58
C ALA A 82 32.36 -5.41 -16.22
N VAL A 83 31.65 -6.51 -16.41
CA VAL A 83 32.08 -7.67 -17.20
C VAL A 83 31.14 -7.82 -18.39
N GLU A 84 31.65 -7.68 -19.59
CA GLU A 84 30.89 -7.83 -20.82
C GLU A 84 30.50 -9.29 -21.05
N CYS A 85 29.25 -9.48 -21.44
CA CYS A 85 28.66 -10.75 -21.83
C CYS A 85 28.05 -10.63 -23.23
N SER A 86 27.72 -11.75 -23.86
CA SER A 86 27.16 -11.77 -25.23
C SER A 86 25.81 -11.07 -25.37
N ASN A 87 25.05 -10.96 -24.27
CA ASN A 87 23.69 -10.40 -24.24
C ASN A 87 23.51 -9.26 -23.22
N GLY A 88 24.60 -8.71 -22.69
CA GLY A 88 24.53 -7.63 -21.70
C GLY A 88 25.83 -7.52 -20.90
N GLN A 89 25.73 -6.92 -19.73
CA GLN A 89 26.82 -6.72 -18.78
C GLN A 89 26.48 -7.32 -17.42
N VAL A 90 27.45 -7.90 -16.75
CA VAL A 90 27.40 -8.23 -15.33
C VAL A 90 28.20 -7.19 -14.58
N LEU A 91 27.56 -6.50 -13.64
CA LEU A 91 28.21 -5.52 -12.77
C LEU A 91 28.59 -6.20 -11.45
N LYS A 92 29.88 -6.39 -11.23
CA LYS A 92 30.39 -6.90 -9.95
C LYS A 92 30.48 -5.78 -8.94
N ALA A 93 29.86 -5.96 -7.78
CA ALA A 93 29.86 -5.00 -6.69
C ALA A 93 30.41 -5.61 -5.42
N SER A 94 31.19 -4.85 -4.66
CA SER A 94 31.60 -5.22 -3.30
C SER A 94 30.53 -4.90 -2.25
N ARG A 95 29.60 -4.01 -2.58
CA ARG A 95 28.45 -3.64 -1.76
C ARG A 95 27.23 -3.39 -2.65
N TYR A 96 26.06 -3.53 -2.05
CA TYR A 96 24.77 -3.29 -2.72
C TYR A 96 24.22 -1.94 -2.31
N ASN A 97 24.26 -0.95 -3.21
CA ASN A 97 23.88 0.44 -2.95
C ASN A 97 22.37 0.71 -3.13
N VAL A 98 21.53 -0.27 -2.90
CA VAL A 98 20.09 -0.13 -3.03
C VAL A 98 19.46 -0.06 -1.64
N GLN A 99 18.67 0.99 -1.41
CA GLN A 99 17.93 1.11 -0.17
C GLN A 99 16.82 0.05 -0.09
N PRO A 100 16.54 -0.51 1.09
CA PRO A 100 15.44 -1.48 1.26
C PRO A 100 14.09 -1.01 0.71
N THR A 101 13.80 0.27 0.85
CA THR A 101 12.58 0.91 0.33
C THR A 101 12.50 0.97 -1.20
N GLN A 102 13.62 0.83 -1.89
CA GLN A 102 13.71 0.75 -3.33
C GLN A 102 13.61 -0.67 -3.88
N ASN A 103 13.52 -1.67 -3.03
CA ASN A 103 13.50 -3.08 -3.43
C ASN A 103 12.36 -3.85 -2.75
N PHE A 104 12.57 -4.40 -1.56
CA PHE A 104 11.62 -5.29 -0.90
C PHE A 104 10.76 -4.62 0.17
N LEU A 105 11.16 -3.44 0.65
CA LEU A 105 10.42 -2.67 1.65
C LEU A 105 9.65 -1.55 0.95
N GLN A 106 8.74 -1.91 0.08
CA GLN A 106 7.97 -0.98 -0.74
C GLN A 106 6.69 -0.52 -0.04
N THR A 107 6.14 0.59 -0.51
CA THR A 107 4.78 1.01 -0.14
C THR A 107 3.78 -0.02 -0.67
N ILE A 108 2.87 -0.45 0.17
CA ILE A 108 1.78 -1.35 -0.19
C ILE A 108 0.56 -0.48 -0.48
N LYS A 109 -0.03 -0.65 -1.66
CA LYS A 109 -1.28 0.00 -2.03
C LYS A 109 -2.29 -1.09 -2.41
N VAL A 110 -3.48 -1.02 -1.84
CA VAL A 110 -4.55 -1.98 -2.04
C VAL A 110 -5.80 -1.23 -2.45
N GLU A 111 -6.29 -1.49 -3.65
CA GLU A 111 -7.53 -0.89 -4.12
C GLU A 111 -8.74 -1.53 -3.42
N ALA A 112 -9.69 -0.71 -3.01
CA ALA A 112 -10.85 -1.18 -2.27
C ALA A 112 -11.83 -1.97 -3.15
N GLU A 113 -11.84 -1.70 -4.46
CA GLU A 113 -12.65 -2.43 -5.44
C GLU A 113 -12.11 -3.83 -5.78
N SER A 114 -10.89 -4.17 -5.34
CA SER A 114 -10.35 -5.51 -5.54
C SER A 114 -11.14 -6.55 -4.75
N ILE A 115 -11.97 -7.32 -5.43
CA ILE A 115 -12.78 -8.37 -4.80
C ILE A 115 -11.94 -9.42 -4.06
N LEU A 116 -10.67 -9.61 -4.47
CA LEU A 116 -9.76 -10.57 -3.85
C LEU A 116 -9.29 -10.12 -2.46
N THR A 117 -9.44 -8.85 -2.13
CA THR A 117 -9.07 -8.29 -0.82
C THR A 117 -10.27 -8.01 0.07
N GLN A 118 -11.49 -8.05 -0.46
CA GLN A 118 -12.73 -7.94 0.33
C GLN A 118 -12.95 -9.21 1.15
N ASP A 119 -12.82 -9.12 2.46
CA ASP A 119 -12.79 -10.26 3.37
C ASP A 119 -14.15 -10.49 4.06
N SER A 120 -14.78 -9.44 4.56
CA SER A 120 -16.12 -9.54 5.13
C SER A 120 -16.92 -8.26 5.02
N ILE A 121 -18.22 -8.40 4.80
CA ILE A 121 -19.19 -7.31 4.68
C ILE A 121 -20.31 -7.57 5.67
N ALA A 122 -20.66 -6.57 6.47
CA ALA A 122 -21.78 -6.64 7.41
C ALA A 122 -22.51 -5.29 7.47
N TYR A 123 -23.83 -5.35 7.54
CA TYR A 123 -24.70 -4.15 7.61
C TYR A 123 -24.53 -3.21 6.42
N ALA A 124 -24.06 -3.71 5.31
CA ALA A 124 -23.93 -3.02 4.04
C ALA A 124 -24.55 -3.84 2.93
N GLU A 125 -24.84 -3.20 1.80
CA GLU A 125 -25.20 -3.89 0.57
C GLU A 125 -24.05 -4.81 0.13
N ASP A 126 -24.37 -6.02 -0.31
CA ASP A 126 -23.44 -7.04 -0.76
C ASP A 126 -23.91 -7.60 -2.11
N PRO A 127 -23.10 -7.56 -3.18
CA PRO A 127 -21.72 -7.07 -3.24
C PRO A 127 -21.61 -5.55 -3.10
N LEU A 128 -20.40 -5.06 -2.74
CA LEU A 128 -20.12 -3.63 -2.69
C LEU A 128 -20.21 -3.01 -4.08
N THR A 129 -20.72 -1.79 -4.15
CA THR A 129 -20.85 -1.07 -5.44
C THR A 129 -19.51 -0.46 -5.85
N VAL A 130 -19.01 -0.83 -7.03
CA VAL A 130 -17.85 -0.17 -7.65
C VAL A 130 -18.36 1.02 -8.48
N CYS A 131 -17.75 2.18 -8.25
CA CYS A 131 -18.06 3.42 -8.94
C CYS A 131 -16.88 3.84 -9.80
N ASP A 132 -17.07 3.90 -11.13
CA ASP A 132 -16.07 4.40 -12.06
C ASP A 132 -16.15 5.94 -12.16
N VAL A 133 -14.99 6.57 -12.24
CA VAL A 133 -14.87 8.01 -12.41
C VAL A 133 -14.80 8.33 -13.90
N ALA A 134 -15.77 9.07 -14.40
CA ALA A 134 -15.84 9.45 -15.82
C ALA A 134 -14.65 10.34 -16.22
N THR A 135 -14.20 10.22 -17.45
CA THR A 135 -13.01 10.94 -17.98
C THR A 135 -13.15 12.46 -17.97
N ASP A 136 -14.37 12.99 -17.99
CA ASP A 136 -14.69 14.41 -17.89
C ASP A 136 -14.88 14.90 -16.43
N ASN A 137 -14.82 13.98 -15.47
CA ASN A 137 -14.93 14.31 -14.06
C ASN A 137 -13.63 14.95 -13.54
N PRO A 138 -13.69 16.03 -12.73
CA PRO A 138 -12.50 16.67 -12.15
C PRO A 138 -11.63 15.78 -11.26
N PHE A 139 -12.13 14.62 -10.86
CA PHE A 139 -11.41 13.62 -10.05
C PHE A 139 -10.77 12.50 -10.86
N PHE A 140 -10.99 12.48 -12.17
CA PHE A 140 -10.30 11.54 -13.06
C PHE A 140 -8.77 11.74 -12.95
N GLY A 141 -8.03 10.65 -12.74
CA GLY A 141 -6.58 10.66 -12.48
C GLY A 141 -6.17 11.11 -11.07
N LYS A 142 -7.13 11.46 -10.19
CA LYS A 142 -6.88 11.75 -8.76
C LYS A 142 -7.30 10.60 -7.86
N ILE A 143 -8.22 9.78 -8.32
CA ILE A 143 -8.67 8.55 -7.69
C ILE A 143 -7.87 7.40 -8.31
N SER A 144 -7.37 6.50 -7.49
CA SER A 144 -6.57 5.37 -7.92
C SER A 144 -7.36 4.48 -8.88
N GLY A 145 -6.74 4.04 -9.98
CA GLY A 145 -7.45 3.24 -10.99
C GLY A 145 -8.67 3.93 -11.64
N ASN A 146 -9.01 5.17 -11.24
CA ASN A 146 -10.23 5.88 -11.60
C ASN A 146 -11.52 5.15 -11.20
N SER A 147 -11.46 4.36 -10.15
CA SER A 147 -12.60 3.68 -9.55
C SER A 147 -12.48 3.65 -8.03
N PHE A 148 -13.58 3.48 -7.33
CA PHE A 148 -13.63 3.35 -5.88
C PHE A 148 -14.85 2.54 -5.47
N VAL A 149 -14.88 2.09 -4.22
CA VAL A 149 -16.02 1.35 -3.67
C VAL A 149 -16.93 2.28 -2.89
N GLU A 150 -18.23 2.25 -3.21
CA GLU A 150 -19.28 2.83 -2.38
C GLU A 150 -19.89 1.74 -1.48
N ILE A 151 -19.77 1.93 -0.18
CA ILE A 151 -20.26 1.02 0.86
C ILE A 151 -21.55 1.61 1.42
N VAL A 152 -22.66 1.16 0.87
CA VAL A 152 -23.99 1.64 1.23
C VAL A 152 -24.55 0.83 2.40
N PRO A 153 -25.13 1.43 3.44
CA PRO A 153 -25.77 0.66 4.51
C PRO A 153 -26.97 -0.12 3.99
N GLU A 154 -27.15 -1.36 4.41
CA GLU A 154 -28.27 -2.24 4.01
C GLU A 154 -29.66 -1.63 4.36
N ASN A 155 -29.69 -0.71 5.34
CA ASN A 155 -30.87 0.06 5.68
C ASN A 155 -30.49 1.36 6.40
N THR A 156 -31.44 2.27 6.56
CA THR A 156 -31.21 3.61 7.12
C THR A 156 -30.84 3.64 8.60
N SER A 157 -30.92 2.52 9.32
CA SER A 157 -30.72 2.45 10.77
C SER A 157 -29.36 1.90 11.17
N VAL A 158 -28.66 1.23 10.26
CA VAL A 158 -27.39 0.54 10.55
C VAL A 158 -26.17 1.32 10.07
N ASN A 159 -25.03 0.97 10.64
CA ASN A 159 -23.73 1.46 10.23
C ASN A 159 -22.94 0.31 9.57
N PRO A 160 -22.50 0.45 8.33
CA PRO A 160 -21.69 -0.56 7.65
C PRO A 160 -20.40 -0.91 8.37
N ILE A 161 -20.04 -2.17 8.27
CA ILE A 161 -18.75 -2.73 8.72
C ILE A 161 -18.19 -3.54 7.56
N VAL A 162 -17.00 -3.18 7.10
CA VAL A 162 -16.32 -3.90 6.01
C VAL A 162 -14.87 -4.16 6.38
N MET A 163 -14.37 -5.34 6.04
CA MET A 163 -13.00 -5.76 6.29
C MET A 163 -12.29 -6.05 4.97
N PHE A 164 -11.06 -5.59 4.87
CA PHE A 164 -10.20 -5.77 3.71
C PHE A 164 -8.90 -6.46 4.14
N GLY A 165 -8.48 -7.48 3.39
CA GLY A 165 -7.18 -8.11 3.53
C GLY A 165 -6.09 -7.24 2.92
N ILE A 166 -4.95 -7.15 3.59
CA ILE A 166 -3.80 -6.39 3.12
C ILE A 166 -2.67 -7.37 2.81
N PRO A 167 -2.34 -7.57 1.54
CA PRO A 167 -1.26 -8.47 1.14
C PRO A 167 0.12 -7.85 1.38
N ASP A 168 1.15 -8.66 1.27
CA ASP A 168 2.57 -8.29 1.20
C ASP A 168 3.12 -7.48 2.38
N VAL A 169 2.43 -7.50 3.53
CA VAL A 169 2.88 -6.84 4.75
C VAL A 169 4.02 -7.61 5.38
N LEU A 170 5.13 -6.94 5.66
CA LEU A 170 6.25 -7.51 6.40
C LEU A 170 6.03 -7.36 7.91
N SER A 171 6.37 -8.42 8.68
CA SER A 171 6.29 -8.37 10.13
C SER A 171 7.35 -7.45 10.74
N ASN A 172 7.00 -6.79 11.85
CA ASN A 172 7.88 -5.92 12.62
C ASN A 172 8.45 -4.69 11.87
N VAL A 173 7.88 -4.36 10.72
CA VAL A 173 8.15 -3.10 10.02
C VAL A 173 7.17 -2.05 10.53
N PRO A 174 7.64 -0.84 10.91
CA PRO A 174 6.73 0.25 11.23
C PRO A 174 6.13 0.82 9.93
N TYR A 175 4.81 0.77 9.83
CA TYR A 175 4.05 1.35 8.72
C TYR A 175 3.25 2.56 9.17
N ASP A 176 3.21 3.59 8.33
CA ASP A 176 2.14 4.57 8.36
C ASP A 176 0.99 4.01 7.51
N VAL A 177 -0.19 3.91 8.12
CA VAL A 177 -1.37 3.32 7.49
C VAL A 177 -2.34 4.44 7.13
N TYR A 178 -2.72 4.49 5.86
CA TYR A 178 -3.67 5.47 5.34
C TYR A 178 -4.90 4.79 4.76
N VAL A 179 -6.03 5.49 4.87
CA VAL A 179 -7.26 5.21 4.15
C VAL A 179 -7.52 6.37 3.21
N VAL A 180 -7.64 6.09 1.93
CA VAL A 180 -7.98 7.11 0.91
C VAL A 180 -9.47 7.05 0.64
N THR A 181 -10.11 8.22 0.67
CA THR A 181 -11.56 8.33 0.51
C THR A 181 -11.92 9.19 -0.69
N ALA A 182 -12.97 8.81 -1.40
CA ALA A 182 -13.51 9.57 -2.51
C ALA A 182 -14.69 10.46 -2.07
N PRO A 183 -14.80 11.69 -2.59
CA PRO A 183 -15.97 12.53 -2.36
C PRO A 183 -17.19 12.06 -3.18
N VAL A 184 -18.40 12.37 -2.75
CA VAL A 184 -19.61 12.01 -3.49
C VAL A 184 -19.63 12.56 -4.92
N ILE A 185 -19.03 13.74 -5.12
CA ILE A 185 -18.95 14.38 -6.44
C ILE A 185 -18.01 13.66 -7.43
N ALA A 186 -17.29 12.65 -6.99
CA ALA A 186 -16.52 11.79 -7.88
C ALA A 186 -17.40 10.82 -8.69
N SER A 187 -18.58 10.44 -8.18
CA SER A 187 -19.58 9.64 -8.92
C SER A 187 -20.81 10.47 -9.33
N ASP A 188 -21.22 11.44 -8.50
CA ASP A 188 -22.36 12.32 -8.77
C ASP A 188 -21.91 13.79 -8.74
N THR A 189 -21.47 14.30 -9.91
CA THR A 189 -20.99 15.69 -10.06
C THR A 189 -22.05 16.73 -9.75
N LEU A 190 -23.34 16.35 -9.77
CA LEU A 190 -24.48 17.22 -9.48
C LEU A 190 -25.01 17.08 -8.05
N ALA A 191 -24.35 16.28 -7.23
CA ALA A 191 -24.77 16.09 -5.84
C ALA A 191 -25.01 17.43 -5.12
N ALA A 192 -26.19 17.59 -4.55
CA ALA A 192 -26.55 18.79 -3.81
C ALA A 192 -25.67 18.96 -2.54
N ALA A 193 -25.49 20.17 -2.09
CA ALA A 193 -24.58 20.48 -0.96
C ALA A 193 -24.92 19.70 0.33
N ASP A 194 -26.21 19.43 0.59
CA ASP A 194 -26.65 18.63 1.73
C ASP A 194 -26.34 17.13 1.62
N LYS A 195 -25.92 16.65 0.43
CA LYS A 195 -25.45 15.29 0.17
C LYS A 195 -23.93 15.17 0.23
N ARG A 196 -23.20 16.27 0.20
CA ARG A 196 -21.73 16.31 0.25
C ARG A 196 -21.21 16.22 1.68
N LEU A 197 -21.68 15.20 2.40
CA LEU A 197 -21.31 15.01 3.80
C LEU A 197 -20.04 14.20 3.94
N PRO A 198 -19.15 14.55 4.87
CA PRO A 198 -17.99 13.75 5.19
C PRO A 198 -18.39 12.38 5.75
N ILE A 199 -17.55 11.39 5.54
CA ILE A 199 -17.65 10.11 6.24
C ILE A 199 -17.02 10.24 7.63
N ARG A 200 -17.53 9.45 8.58
CA ARG A 200 -16.94 9.32 9.92
C ARG A 200 -16.77 7.87 10.24
N ILE A 201 -15.51 7.44 10.30
CA ILE A 201 -15.15 6.04 10.47
C ILE A 201 -14.35 5.78 11.74
N GLN A 202 -14.46 4.57 12.24
CA GLN A 202 -13.56 3.95 13.17
C GLN A 202 -12.79 2.87 12.44
N VAL A 203 -11.50 2.76 12.73
CA VAL A 203 -10.62 1.79 12.08
C VAL A 203 -10.13 0.77 13.08
N LYS A 204 -10.10 -0.50 12.67
CA LYS A 204 -9.39 -1.55 13.39
C LYS A 204 -8.38 -2.20 12.45
N LEU A 205 -7.22 -2.53 12.99
CA LEU A 205 -6.19 -3.30 12.29
C LEU A 205 -6.23 -4.73 12.81
N GLY A 206 -6.41 -5.67 11.87
CA GLY A 206 -6.45 -7.11 12.12
C GLY A 206 -5.06 -7.73 11.89
N TYR A 207 -4.69 -8.66 12.73
CA TYR A 207 -3.48 -9.47 12.60
C TYR A 207 -3.53 -10.67 13.54
N ASN A 208 -2.69 -11.66 13.28
CA ASN A 208 -2.46 -12.73 14.26
C ASN A 208 -1.45 -12.25 15.30
N ASP A 209 -1.74 -12.49 16.57
CA ASP A 209 -0.80 -12.23 17.66
C ASP A 209 0.31 -13.29 17.72
N GLN A 210 1.22 -13.18 18.69
CA GLN A 210 2.33 -14.11 18.88
C GLN A 210 1.91 -15.55 19.20
N ASN A 211 0.64 -15.77 19.51
CA ASN A 211 0.06 -17.08 19.78
C ASN A 211 -0.75 -17.62 18.58
N GLY A 212 -0.71 -16.91 17.46
CA GLY A 212 -1.50 -17.23 16.26
C GLY A 212 -2.98 -16.88 16.37
N LYS A 213 -3.39 -16.13 17.41
CA LYS A 213 -4.77 -15.71 17.60
C LYS A 213 -5.05 -14.46 16.78
N ASN A 214 -6.11 -14.50 15.98
CA ASN A 214 -6.59 -13.34 15.27
C ASN A 214 -7.03 -12.24 16.26
N THR A 215 -6.51 -11.06 16.07
CA THR A 215 -6.73 -9.88 16.91
C THR A 215 -7.15 -8.71 16.04
N LEU A 216 -8.23 -8.03 16.43
CA LEU A 216 -8.67 -6.77 15.84
C LEU A 216 -8.36 -5.63 16.81
N LYS A 217 -7.27 -4.94 16.59
CA LYS A 217 -6.85 -3.80 17.42
C LYS A 217 -7.53 -2.52 16.93
N GLN A 218 -8.37 -1.96 17.78
CA GLN A 218 -8.99 -0.68 17.49
C GLN A 218 -7.97 0.46 17.55
N ILE A 219 -7.93 1.27 16.50
CA ILE A 219 -7.19 2.53 16.49
C ILE A 219 -8.02 3.57 17.24
N SER A 220 -7.38 4.32 18.11
CA SER A 220 -8.06 5.32 18.96
C SER A 220 -8.63 6.46 18.12
N GLY A 221 -9.80 6.95 18.52
CA GLY A 221 -10.46 8.08 17.89
C GLY A 221 -11.37 7.70 16.73
N TYR A 222 -11.83 8.74 16.07
CA TYR A 222 -12.63 8.68 14.84
C TYR A 222 -11.93 9.50 13.78
N PHE A 223 -11.99 9.01 12.55
CA PHE A 223 -11.45 9.68 11.39
C PHE A 223 -12.60 10.25 10.57
N VAL A 224 -12.47 11.51 10.17
CA VAL A 224 -13.49 12.21 9.41
C VAL A 224 -12.85 12.71 8.13
N SER A 225 -13.45 12.36 6.99
CA SER A 225 -12.95 12.81 5.69
C SER A 225 -13.24 14.28 5.45
N THR A 226 -12.44 14.90 4.60
CA THR A 226 -12.73 16.21 4.05
C THR A 226 -13.72 16.06 2.90
N PRO A 227 -14.90 16.72 2.92
CA PRO A 227 -15.83 16.68 1.78
C PRO A 227 -15.22 17.35 0.55
N ASP A 228 -15.71 16.98 -0.63
CA ASP A 228 -15.36 17.56 -1.93
C ASP A 228 -13.89 17.38 -2.39
N VAL A 229 -13.11 16.56 -1.70
CA VAL A 229 -11.73 16.21 -2.09
C VAL A 229 -11.48 14.72 -1.97
N VAL A 230 -10.52 14.20 -2.72
CA VAL A 230 -9.89 12.91 -2.43
C VAL A 230 -9.03 13.11 -1.19
N ASP A 231 -9.37 12.44 -0.10
CA ASP A 231 -8.72 12.68 1.19
C ASP A 231 -7.91 11.46 1.63
N THR A 232 -6.64 11.67 1.92
CA THR A 232 -5.71 10.64 2.38
C THR A 232 -5.55 10.74 3.90
N ILE A 233 -6.27 9.91 4.62
CA ILE A 233 -6.39 9.97 6.08
C ILE A 233 -5.34 9.04 6.72
N LEU A 234 -4.38 9.59 7.46
CA LEU A 234 -3.46 8.81 8.30
C LEU A 234 -4.23 8.23 9.50
N VAL A 235 -4.45 6.92 9.50
CA VAL A 235 -5.20 6.22 10.55
C VAL A 235 -4.32 5.57 11.60
N ALA A 236 -3.08 5.22 11.27
CA ALA A 236 -2.11 4.76 12.25
C ALA A 236 -0.70 5.17 11.82
N GLU A 237 0.08 5.69 12.77
CA GLU A 237 1.47 6.07 12.56
C GLU A 237 2.40 5.03 13.17
N LYS A 238 3.44 4.63 12.42
CA LYS A 238 4.47 3.67 12.86
C LYS A 238 3.90 2.37 13.44
N PHE A 239 2.77 1.91 12.91
CA PHE A 239 2.15 0.66 13.38
C PHE A 239 2.99 -0.54 12.94
N GLN A 240 3.30 -1.44 13.87
CA GLN A 240 4.03 -2.67 13.57
C GLN A 240 3.09 -3.86 13.66
N PHE A 241 2.96 -4.58 12.55
CA PHE A 241 2.25 -5.85 12.54
C PHE A 241 3.19 -6.95 13.05
N PRO A 242 2.75 -7.77 14.01
CA PRO A 242 3.59 -8.87 14.51
C PRO A 242 3.66 -10.05 13.53
N THR A 243 2.75 -10.12 12.58
CA THR A 243 2.67 -11.14 11.54
C THR A 243 2.85 -10.52 10.16
N CYS A 244 3.13 -11.35 9.18
CA CYS A 244 3.22 -10.98 7.77
C CYS A 244 2.02 -11.54 6.99
N SER A 245 1.82 -11.05 5.76
CA SER A 245 0.87 -11.61 4.79
C SER A 245 1.48 -11.67 3.42
N TYR A 246 1.03 -12.60 2.57
CA TYR A 246 1.58 -12.82 1.25
C TYR A 246 0.49 -12.86 0.19
N GLY A 247 0.69 -12.12 -0.87
CA GLY A 247 -0.19 -12.13 -2.02
C GLY A 247 -1.64 -11.81 -1.68
N LEU A 248 -2.50 -11.85 -2.68
CA LEU A 248 -3.90 -11.41 -2.55
C LEU A 248 -4.81 -12.37 -1.78
N SER A 249 -4.38 -13.61 -1.57
CA SER A 249 -5.17 -14.64 -0.87
C SER A 249 -4.80 -14.80 0.61
N ASP A 250 -3.78 -14.10 1.09
CA ASP A 250 -3.35 -14.14 2.48
C ASP A 250 -3.94 -12.95 3.24
N HIS A 251 -4.93 -13.21 4.08
CA HIS A 251 -5.65 -12.20 4.85
C HIS A 251 -5.23 -12.18 6.33
N GLN A 252 -3.99 -12.51 6.65
CA GLN A 252 -3.47 -12.46 8.03
C GLN A 252 -3.34 -11.02 8.54
N VAL A 253 -3.16 -10.05 7.65
CA VAL A 253 -3.26 -8.62 7.96
C VAL A 253 -4.51 -8.04 7.33
N GLN A 254 -5.28 -7.28 8.10
CA GLN A 254 -6.58 -6.77 7.69
C GLN A 254 -6.80 -5.35 8.16
N ILE A 255 -7.62 -4.59 7.42
CA ILE A 255 -8.17 -3.30 7.84
C ILE A 255 -9.68 -3.42 7.90
N GLN A 256 -10.26 -3.17 9.06
CA GLN A 256 -11.70 -3.11 9.25
C GLN A 256 -12.14 -1.65 9.38
N LEU A 257 -13.07 -1.24 8.53
CA LEU A 257 -13.73 0.06 8.58
C LEU A 257 -15.13 -0.10 9.17
N LEU A 258 -15.46 0.78 10.10
CA LEU A 258 -16.78 0.83 10.72
C LEU A 258 -17.32 2.27 10.57
N SER A 259 -18.44 2.44 9.88
CA SER A 259 -19.15 3.72 9.95
C SER A 259 -19.61 3.98 11.39
N ARG A 260 -19.53 5.22 11.85
CA ARG A 260 -19.90 5.60 13.24
C ARG A 260 -20.74 6.87 13.24
N VAL A 261 -21.95 6.75 12.70
CA VAL A 261 -22.90 7.85 12.58
C VAL A 261 -24.21 7.48 13.29
N THR A 262 -24.53 8.23 14.34
CA THR A 262 -25.82 8.11 15.04
C THR A 262 -26.91 8.82 14.28
N SER A 263 -28.17 8.44 14.47
CA SER A 263 -29.31 9.03 13.78
C SER A 263 -29.42 10.57 13.96
N GLY A 264 -29.04 11.09 15.13
CA GLY A 264 -29.02 12.54 15.39
C GLY A 264 -27.91 13.32 14.68
N ASN A 265 -27.00 12.64 14.00
CA ASN A 265 -25.84 13.24 13.32
C ASN A 265 -25.85 13.05 11.81
N LEU A 266 -26.95 12.58 11.23
CA LEU A 266 -27.08 12.35 9.78
C LEU A 266 -27.03 13.63 8.93
N THR A 267 -27.16 14.79 9.57
CA THR A 267 -26.95 16.09 8.90
C THR A 267 -25.50 16.55 8.91
N LYS A 268 -24.62 15.85 9.65
CA LYS A 268 -23.19 16.18 9.77
C LYS A 268 -22.30 15.19 9.04
N TRP A 269 -22.69 13.91 9.02
CA TRP A 269 -21.91 12.80 8.46
C TRP A 269 -22.82 11.83 7.71
N THR A 270 -22.28 11.21 6.68
CA THR A 270 -22.96 10.11 5.98
C THR A 270 -22.55 8.76 6.57
N ARG A 271 -23.47 7.78 6.51
CA ARG A 271 -23.16 6.37 6.80
C ARG A 271 -22.53 5.66 5.62
N THR A 272 -22.83 6.10 4.40
CA THR A 272 -22.21 5.58 3.18
C THR A 272 -20.73 5.96 3.18
N MET A 273 -19.86 4.96 3.08
CA MET A 273 -18.42 5.17 2.97
C MET A 273 -18.00 5.04 1.50
N ARG A 274 -17.10 5.91 1.05
CA ARG A 274 -16.52 5.87 -0.29
C ARG A 274 -15.03 5.72 -0.12
N ILE A 275 -14.53 4.54 -0.43
CA ILE A 275 -13.14 4.15 -0.19
C ILE A 275 -12.47 3.90 -1.54
N ASP A 276 -11.39 4.61 -1.79
CA ASP A 276 -10.53 4.47 -2.95
C ASP A 276 -9.52 3.33 -2.70
N CYS A 277 -8.57 3.55 -1.82
CA CYS A 277 -7.54 2.56 -1.56
C CYS A 277 -7.00 2.64 -0.12
N PHE A 278 -6.20 1.64 0.24
CA PHE A 278 -5.41 1.59 1.46
C PHE A 278 -3.94 1.71 1.10
N ILE A 279 -3.20 2.52 1.87
CA ILE A 279 -1.76 2.69 1.66
C ILE A 279 -1.04 2.37 2.97
N LEU A 280 -0.09 1.44 2.92
CA LEU A 280 0.84 1.16 4.01
C LEU A 280 2.23 1.60 3.57
N LYS A 281 2.69 2.72 4.13
CA LYS A 281 4.01 3.28 3.83
C LYS A 281 5.02 2.85 4.89
N PRO A 282 6.03 2.04 4.54
CA PRO A 282 7.02 1.62 5.51
C PRO A 282 7.88 2.80 5.95
N ARG A 283 8.12 2.90 7.25
CA ARG A 283 9.10 3.83 7.83
C ARG A 283 10.43 3.11 7.92
N TYR A 284 11.35 3.47 7.06
CA TYR A 284 12.74 3.06 7.14
C TYR A 284 13.59 4.27 7.57
N GLU A 285 13.99 4.27 8.82
CA GLU A 285 15.05 5.16 9.28
C GLU A 285 16.33 4.34 9.13
N ALA A 286 17.21 4.72 8.19
CA ALA A 286 18.58 4.25 8.21
C ALA A 286 19.19 4.75 9.52
N THR A 287 19.18 3.91 10.54
CA THR A 287 19.86 4.24 11.79
C THR A 287 21.33 4.42 11.44
N GLU A 288 21.99 5.44 12.00
CA GLU A 288 23.45 5.63 11.87
C GLU A 288 24.23 4.35 12.23
N GLU A 289 23.64 3.50 13.04
CA GLU A 289 24.16 2.20 13.43
C GLU A 289 24.08 1.15 12.31
N ALA A 290 23.02 1.17 11.50
CA ALA A 290 22.93 0.32 10.31
C ALA A 290 23.90 0.81 9.22
N ALA A 291 24.09 2.12 9.07
CA ALA A 291 25.08 2.69 8.17
C ALA A 291 26.53 2.37 8.62
N LYS A 292 26.81 2.40 9.91
CA LYS A 292 28.11 2.00 10.47
C LYS A 292 28.39 0.51 10.33
N ASN A 293 27.38 -0.35 10.47
CA ASN A 293 27.52 -1.79 10.29
C ASN A 293 27.68 -2.19 8.83
N LEU A 294 27.20 -1.38 7.88
CA LEU A 294 27.44 -1.56 6.44
C LEU A 294 28.81 -1.03 6.01
N SER A 295 29.41 -0.10 6.76
CA SER A 295 30.75 0.44 6.47
C SER A 295 31.90 -0.36 7.13
N ASN A 296 31.59 -1.27 8.07
CA ASN A 296 32.60 -2.04 8.83
C ASN A 296 32.66 -3.53 8.48
N ASN A 297 31.92 -3.97 7.48
CA ASN A 297 31.99 -5.30 6.86
C ASN A 297 32.35 -5.16 5.38
#